data_e1a53c6383d7f3738383c5bcee272556
#
_entry.id   e1a53c6383d7f3738383c5bcee272556
#
_cell.length_a   1.000
_cell.length_b   1.000
_cell.length_c   1.000
_cell.angle_alpha   90.00
_cell.angle_beta   90.00
_cell.angle_gamma   90.00
#
_symmetry.space_group_name_H-M   'P 1'
#
loop_
_entity.id
_entity.type
_entity.pdbx_description
1 polymer ?
#
loop_
_entity_poly.entity_id
_entity_poly.type
_entity_poly.pdbx_seq_one_letter_code
_entity_poly.pdbx_strand_id
1 'polypeptide(L)'
;GLSLDEEAFKKYRDMYAEFGLGKKTGIDLPVESLGYMGTSKLPGHLLDFSIGQYDTYTPIQLSQYINTIANGGKRLKPYLLKEVYKASDNGDKFGSLIYKAETKVMGTLSVEDKYINRVREGFSAVVQRGLGYGYMGYYTNSAGKTGTSQSFIDTDGDNKVDTETITSSFVGYSPSDNPRMSIVVVSPDVGIPDVAQSGVTKRISAQIVNKYFELNQ
;
A
#
# COMPACT_ATOMS: atom_id res chain seq x y z
N GLY A 1 28.03 12.96 -18.53
CA GLY A 1 26.89 13.25 -17.70
C GLY A 1 25.70 12.41 -18.10
N LEU A 2 24.88 11.99 -17.15
CA LEU A 2 23.61 11.32 -17.42
C LEU A 2 22.69 12.32 -18.16
N SER A 3 22.32 12.00 -19.39
CA SER A 3 21.26 12.71 -20.11
C SER A 3 19.93 12.19 -19.61
N LEU A 4 19.10 13.08 -19.08
CA LEU A 4 17.74 12.76 -18.68
C LEU A 4 16.81 12.82 -19.90
N ASP A 5 16.07 11.72 -20.12
CA ASP A 5 14.84 11.78 -20.89
C ASP A 5 13.81 12.55 -20.03
N GLU A 6 13.39 13.73 -20.47
CA GLU A 6 12.40 14.55 -19.73
C GLU A 6 11.08 13.82 -19.49
N GLU A 7 10.77 12.82 -20.31
CA GLU A 7 9.58 11.98 -20.14
C GLU A 7 9.75 10.83 -19.14
N ALA A 8 10.96 10.58 -18.63
CA ALA A 8 11.20 9.41 -17.79
C ALA A 8 10.36 9.44 -16.50
N PHE A 9 10.28 10.59 -15.80
CA PHE A 9 9.40 10.73 -14.65
C PHE A 9 7.94 10.48 -15.00
N LYS A 10 7.49 10.95 -16.17
CA LYS A 10 6.13 10.74 -16.64
C LYS A 10 5.86 9.25 -16.89
N LYS A 11 6.77 8.52 -17.50
CA LYS A 11 6.63 7.07 -17.74
C LYS A 11 6.46 6.29 -16.43
N TYR A 12 7.26 6.60 -15.40
CA TYR A 12 7.08 6.00 -14.07
C TYR A 12 5.71 6.34 -13.46
N ARG A 13 5.31 7.63 -13.50
CA ARG A 13 4.04 8.09 -12.93
C ARG A 13 2.84 7.50 -13.68
N ASP A 14 2.90 7.37 -14.99
CA ASP A 14 1.85 6.73 -15.78
C ASP A 14 1.67 5.26 -15.35
N MET A 15 2.76 4.52 -15.19
CA MET A 15 2.72 3.15 -14.69
C MET A 15 2.21 3.09 -13.24
N TYR A 16 2.69 3.94 -12.33
CA TYR A 16 2.24 3.99 -10.95
C TYR A 16 0.74 4.35 -10.85
N ALA A 17 0.26 5.20 -11.74
CA ALA A 17 -1.14 5.58 -11.84
C ALA A 17 -2.08 4.42 -12.26
N GLU A 18 -1.58 3.44 -13.00
CA GLU A 18 -2.35 2.22 -13.29
C GLU A 18 -2.64 1.42 -12.02
N PHE A 19 -1.73 1.44 -11.04
CA PHE A 19 -1.92 0.86 -9.71
C PHE A 19 -2.77 1.73 -8.76
N GLY A 20 -3.07 2.98 -9.13
CA GLY A 20 -3.82 3.93 -8.31
C GLY A 20 -2.96 4.90 -7.51
N LEU A 21 -1.62 4.86 -7.66
CA LEU A 21 -0.71 5.78 -6.98
C LEU A 21 -0.76 7.17 -7.64
N GLY A 22 -0.78 8.24 -6.82
CA GLY A 22 -0.88 9.61 -7.29
C GLY A 22 -2.25 9.99 -7.88
N LYS A 23 -3.28 9.15 -7.73
CA LYS A 23 -4.65 9.38 -8.17
C LYS A 23 -5.65 9.18 -7.04
N LYS A 24 -6.85 9.72 -7.20
CA LYS A 24 -7.97 9.38 -6.30
C LYS A 24 -8.29 7.91 -6.43
N THR A 25 -8.40 7.23 -5.28
CA THR A 25 -8.79 5.81 -5.23
C THR A 25 -10.26 5.61 -5.52
N GLY A 26 -11.06 6.67 -5.34
CA GLY A 26 -12.51 6.65 -5.48
C GLY A 26 -13.23 6.05 -4.28
N ILE A 27 -12.55 5.92 -3.12
CA ILE A 27 -13.20 5.52 -1.87
C ILE A 27 -14.38 6.45 -1.56
N ASP A 28 -15.38 5.94 -0.89
CA ASP A 28 -16.61 6.64 -0.50
C ASP A 28 -16.40 7.61 0.68
N LEU A 29 -15.35 8.41 0.59
CA LEU A 29 -15.04 9.51 1.51
C LEU A 29 -15.13 10.86 0.79
N PRO A 30 -15.52 11.94 1.49
CA PRO A 30 -15.72 13.25 0.86
C PRO A 30 -14.41 13.88 0.37
N VAL A 31 -13.27 13.54 0.98
CA VAL A 31 -11.95 14.10 0.66
C VAL A 31 -10.91 12.99 0.57
N GLU A 32 -10.11 13.01 -0.47
CA GLU A 32 -8.91 12.16 -0.63
C GLU A 32 -7.69 13.04 -0.93
N SER A 33 -6.58 12.82 -0.22
CA SER A 33 -5.27 13.36 -0.61
C SER A 33 -4.67 12.51 -1.74
N LEU A 34 -3.96 13.17 -2.65
CA LEU A 34 -3.21 12.50 -3.73
C LEU A 34 -1.78 12.11 -3.34
N GLY A 35 -1.36 12.44 -2.11
CA GLY A 35 0.05 12.40 -1.72
C GLY A 35 0.80 13.63 -2.24
N TYR A 36 2.10 13.51 -2.37
CA TYR A 36 2.97 14.60 -2.87
C TYR A 36 3.70 14.14 -4.13
N MET A 37 3.70 14.99 -5.14
CA MET A 37 4.43 14.78 -6.38
C MET A 37 5.67 15.68 -6.40
N GLY A 38 6.85 15.08 -6.42
CA GLY A 38 8.12 15.80 -6.50
C GLY A 38 8.23 16.61 -7.81
N THR A 39 8.77 17.81 -7.72
CA THR A 39 8.86 18.75 -8.85
C THR A 39 10.26 18.85 -9.48
N SER A 40 11.30 18.42 -8.75
CA SER A 40 12.67 18.41 -9.25
C SER A 40 12.87 17.39 -10.36
N LYS A 41 13.66 17.76 -11.37
CA LYS A 41 13.99 16.91 -12.52
C LYS A 41 15.47 16.48 -12.51
N LEU A 42 16.13 16.50 -11.35
CA LEU A 42 17.52 16.07 -11.25
C LEU A 42 17.65 14.56 -11.52
N PRO A 43 18.70 14.13 -12.22
CA PRO A 43 18.95 12.71 -12.54
C PRO A 43 18.95 11.80 -11.30
N GLY A 44 19.49 12.26 -10.17
CA GLY A 44 19.48 11.53 -8.90
C GLY A 44 18.06 11.19 -8.45
N HIS A 45 17.14 12.15 -8.53
CA HIS A 45 15.74 11.93 -8.15
C HIS A 45 15.01 10.93 -9.04
N LEU A 46 15.44 10.75 -10.31
CA LEU A 46 14.88 9.70 -11.16
C LEU A 46 15.33 8.31 -10.67
N LEU A 47 16.58 8.18 -10.22
CA LEU A 47 17.08 6.94 -9.64
C LEU A 47 16.36 6.64 -8.32
N ASP A 48 16.18 7.64 -7.46
CA ASP A 48 15.39 7.52 -6.24
C ASP A 48 13.96 7.09 -6.55
N PHE A 49 13.33 7.69 -7.55
CA PHE A 49 11.97 7.38 -7.96
C PHE A 49 11.85 5.93 -8.48
N SER A 50 12.89 5.39 -9.12
CA SER A 50 12.88 4.00 -9.60
C SER A 50 12.78 2.95 -8.49
N ILE A 51 13.15 3.31 -7.26
CA ILE A 51 13.03 2.46 -6.07
C ILE A 51 11.87 2.87 -5.15
N GLY A 52 11.03 3.83 -5.60
CA GLY A 52 9.85 4.29 -4.86
C GLY A 52 10.12 5.41 -3.85
N GLN A 53 11.30 6.00 -3.87
CA GLN A 53 11.66 7.20 -3.11
C GLN A 53 11.41 8.43 -4.01
N TYR A 54 10.91 9.53 -3.52
CA TYR A 54 10.69 10.80 -4.22
C TYR A 54 9.25 11.31 -4.23
N ASP A 55 8.29 10.60 -4.85
CA ASP A 55 6.88 10.89 -4.68
C ASP A 55 6.36 10.22 -3.40
N THR A 56 5.36 10.80 -2.73
CA THR A 56 4.72 10.19 -1.57
C THR A 56 3.26 9.82 -1.87
N TYR A 57 2.81 8.76 -1.25
CA TYR A 57 1.48 8.19 -1.47
C TYR A 57 0.75 7.96 -0.15
N THR A 58 -0.57 8.02 -0.18
CA THR A 58 -1.38 7.77 1.02
C THR A 58 -1.51 6.27 1.31
N PRO A 59 -1.73 5.87 2.57
CA PRO A 59 -1.97 4.46 2.91
C PRO A 59 -3.12 3.82 2.12
N ILE A 60 -4.17 4.58 1.78
CA ILE A 60 -5.28 4.05 0.98
C ILE A 60 -4.87 3.80 -0.49
N GLN A 61 -4.00 4.64 -1.05
CA GLN A 61 -3.42 4.38 -2.38
C GLN A 61 -2.52 3.15 -2.34
N LEU A 62 -1.71 2.96 -1.30
CA LEU A 62 -0.91 1.75 -1.09
C LEU A 62 -1.80 0.51 -0.92
N SER A 63 -2.96 0.66 -0.27
CA SER A 63 -3.94 -0.43 -0.17
C SER A 63 -4.52 -0.80 -1.54
N GLN A 64 -4.87 0.17 -2.36
CA GLN A 64 -5.33 -0.10 -3.73
C GLN A 64 -4.23 -0.74 -4.58
N TYR A 65 -2.99 -0.26 -4.46
CA TYR A 65 -1.81 -0.82 -5.13
C TYR A 65 -1.60 -2.30 -4.80
N ILE A 66 -1.54 -2.66 -3.51
CA ILE A 66 -1.29 -4.05 -3.11
C ILE A 66 -2.46 -4.97 -3.48
N ASN A 67 -3.71 -4.48 -3.41
CA ASN A 67 -4.87 -5.21 -3.90
C ASN A 67 -4.81 -5.46 -5.41
N THR A 68 -4.34 -4.50 -6.20
CA THR A 68 -4.17 -4.66 -7.65
C THR A 68 -3.18 -5.77 -7.97
N ILE A 69 -2.08 -5.88 -7.23
CA ILE A 69 -1.11 -6.98 -7.37
C ILE A 69 -1.74 -8.31 -6.94
N ALA A 70 -2.40 -8.33 -5.78
CA ALA A 70 -2.97 -9.53 -5.19
C ALA A 70 -4.02 -10.20 -6.09
N ASN A 71 -4.83 -9.41 -6.79
CA ASN A 71 -5.93 -9.88 -7.63
C ASN A 71 -5.58 -10.04 -9.12
N GLY A 72 -4.29 -10.03 -9.47
CA GLY A 72 -3.83 -10.26 -10.84
C GLY A 72 -3.97 -9.05 -11.77
N GLY A 73 -3.82 -7.84 -11.25
CA GLY A 73 -3.71 -6.62 -12.05
C GLY A 73 -5.00 -5.82 -12.23
N LYS A 74 -6.11 -6.21 -11.61
CA LYS A 74 -7.37 -5.43 -11.66
C LYS A 74 -7.41 -4.41 -10.53
N ARG A 75 -7.46 -3.13 -10.85
CA ARG A 75 -7.59 -2.04 -9.89
C ARG A 75 -9.06 -1.84 -9.53
N LEU A 76 -9.39 -2.11 -8.27
CA LEU A 76 -10.76 -2.03 -7.74
C LEU A 76 -11.00 -0.72 -7.02
N LYS A 77 -12.23 -0.23 -7.06
CA LYS A 77 -12.69 0.88 -6.23
C LYS A 77 -12.83 0.40 -4.78
N PRO A 78 -12.12 1.00 -3.79
CA PRO A 78 -12.36 0.72 -2.39
C PRO A 78 -13.68 1.35 -1.91
N TYR A 79 -14.25 0.80 -0.85
CA TYR A 79 -15.42 1.35 -0.17
C TYR A 79 -15.38 1.00 1.33
N LEU A 80 -15.97 1.87 2.14
CA LEU A 80 -16.18 1.67 3.58
C LEU A 80 -17.62 1.22 3.84
N LEU A 81 -18.58 1.82 3.14
CA LEU A 81 -19.98 1.47 3.26
C LEU A 81 -20.29 0.20 2.47
N LYS A 82 -20.44 -0.91 3.18
CA LYS A 82 -20.71 -2.22 2.57
C LYS A 82 -22.19 -2.44 2.30
N GLU A 83 -23.03 -2.23 3.31
CA GLU A 83 -24.47 -2.51 3.24
C GLU A 83 -25.25 -1.52 4.12
N VAL A 84 -26.46 -1.17 3.71
CA VAL A 84 -27.43 -0.38 4.49
C VAL A 84 -28.73 -1.16 4.58
N TYR A 85 -29.27 -1.25 5.75
CA TYR A 85 -30.54 -1.92 6.04
C TYR A 85 -31.55 -0.96 6.63
N LYS A 86 -32.85 -1.21 6.45
CA LYS A 86 -33.90 -0.55 7.21
C LYS A 86 -33.80 -0.92 8.68
N ALA A 87 -34.32 -0.04 9.55
CA ALA A 87 -34.53 -0.44 10.94
C ALA A 87 -35.50 -1.64 11.00
N SER A 88 -35.27 -2.53 11.93
CA SER A 88 -36.19 -3.63 12.22
C SER A 88 -37.20 -3.20 13.27
N ASP A 89 -38.47 -3.56 13.09
CA ASP A 89 -39.53 -3.29 14.06
C ASP A 89 -39.34 -4.05 15.39
N ASN A 90 -38.51 -5.10 15.36
CA ASN A 90 -38.27 -5.99 16.52
C ASN A 90 -36.95 -5.72 17.26
N GLY A 91 -36.19 -4.69 16.89
CA GLY A 91 -34.98 -4.23 17.60
C GLY A 91 -33.72 -5.12 17.45
N ASP A 92 -33.85 -6.41 17.21
CA ASP A 92 -32.72 -7.37 17.27
C ASP A 92 -32.18 -7.84 15.93
N LYS A 93 -32.79 -7.45 14.82
CA LYS A 93 -32.36 -7.87 13.47
C LYS A 93 -32.40 -6.71 12.49
N PHE A 94 -31.52 -6.77 11.49
CA PHE A 94 -31.59 -5.86 10.35
C PHE A 94 -32.91 -6.06 9.59
N GLY A 95 -33.54 -4.96 9.17
CA GLY A 95 -34.69 -4.98 8.27
C GLY A 95 -34.28 -5.32 6.83
N SER A 96 -35.09 -4.89 5.87
CA SER A 96 -34.78 -5.15 4.45
C SER A 96 -33.53 -4.37 3.99
N LEU A 97 -32.73 -5.00 3.13
CA LEU A 97 -31.56 -4.39 2.50
C LEU A 97 -31.98 -3.19 1.63
N ILE A 98 -31.36 -2.02 1.87
CA ILE A 98 -31.55 -0.79 1.09
C ILE A 98 -30.45 -0.63 0.05
N TYR A 99 -29.19 -0.89 0.47
CA TYR A 99 -28.02 -0.68 -0.36
C TYR A 99 -26.99 -1.77 -0.08
N LYS A 100 -26.29 -2.19 -1.13
CA LYS A 100 -25.11 -3.05 -1.07
C LYS A 100 -24.07 -2.55 -2.04
N ALA A 101 -22.84 -2.38 -1.55
CA ALA A 101 -21.73 -2.00 -2.40
C ALA A 101 -21.42 -3.12 -3.41
N GLU A 102 -21.19 -2.72 -4.65
CA GLU A 102 -20.78 -3.63 -5.73
C GLU A 102 -19.30 -3.47 -6.03
N THR A 103 -18.65 -4.58 -6.38
CA THR A 103 -17.26 -4.55 -6.83
C THR A 103 -17.17 -3.81 -8.16
N LYS A 104 -16.40 -2.71 -8.18
CA LYS A 104 -16.18 -1.90 -9.38
C LYS A 104 -14.72 -1.96 -9.80
N VAL A 105 -14.45 -2.47 -11.01
CA VAL A 105 -13.13 -2.41 -11.64
C VAL A 105 -12.92 -1.01 -12.21
N MET A 106 -11.87 -0.33 -11.80
CA MET A 106 -11.51 1.02 -12.25
C MET A 106 -10.46 1.02 -13.37
N GLY A 107 -9.79 -0.10 -13.56
CA GLY A 107 -8.78 -0.30 -14.60
C GLY A 107 -8.11 -1.65 -14.45
N THR A 108 -7.38 -2.03 -15.47
CA THR A 108 -6.53 -3.23 -15.48
C THR A 108 -5.13 -2.79 -15.93
N LEU A 109 -4.09 -3.36 -15.34
CA LEU A 109 -2.72 -3.06 -15.72
C LEU A 109 -2.48 -3.39 -17.18
N SER A 110 -1.70 -2.56 -17.85
CA SER A 110 -1.33 -2.74 -19.27
C SER A 110 -0.20 -3.75 -19.46
N VAL A 111 0.39 -4.27 -18.39
CA VAL A 111 1.50 -5.21 -18.44
C VAL A 111 1.02 -6.66 -18.59
N GLU A 112 1.83 -7.50 -19.22
CA GLU A 112 1.54 -8.92 -19.37
C GLU A 112 1.52 -9.66 -18.02
N ASP A 113 0.64 -10.64 -17.86
CA ASP A 113 0.47 -11.44 -16.64
C ASP A 113 1.79 -12.03 -16.12
N LYS A 114 2.71 -12.41 -17.01
CA LYS A 114 4.02 -12.93 -16.62
C LYS A 114 4.82 -11.99 -15.70
N TYR A 115 4.71 -10.67 -15.90
CA TYR A 115 5.39 -9.67 -15.07
C TYR A 115 4.71 -9.54 -13.71
N ILE A 116 3.38 -9.52 -13.66
CA ILE A 116 2.64 -9.49 -12.39
C ILE A 116 2.90 -10.77 -11.58
N ASN A 117 2.91 -11.92 -12.23
CA ASN A 117 3.23 -13.18 -11.56
C ASN A 117 4.65 -13.16 -10.99
N ARG A 118 5.63 -12.60 -11.74
CA ARG A 118 7.00 -12.45 -11.24
C ARG A 118 7.10 -11.52 -10.03
N VAL A 119 6.34 -10.43 -10.01
CA VAL A 119 6.23 -9.53 -8.84
C VAL A 119 5.63 -10.28 -7.65
N ARG A 120 4.56 -11.05 -7.85
CA ARG A 120 3.92 -11.86 -6.78
C ARG A 120 4.87 -12.91 -6.20
N GLU A 121 5.67 -13.58 -7.04
CA GLU A 121 6.75 -14.49 -6.59
C GLU A 121 7.76 -13.74 -5.71
N GLY A 122 8.16 -12.53 -6.11
CA GLY A 122 9.06 -11.67 -5.33
C GLY A 122 8.46 -11.31 -3.97
N PHE A 123 7.19 -10.97 -3.89
CA PHE A 123 6.49 -10.67 -2.64
C PHE A 123 6.37 -11.89 -1.71
N SER A 124 6.13 -13.08 -2.27
CA SER A 124 6.18 -14.33 -1.49
C SER A 124 7.58 -14.60 -0.96
N ALA A 125 8.61 -14.39 -1.78
CA ALA A 125 9.99 -14.59 -1.37
C ALA A 125 10.43 -13.67 -0.22
N VAL A 126 9.94 -12.41 -0.16
CA VAL A 126 10.21 -11.48 0.95
C VAL A 126 9.74 -12.05 2.28
N VAL A 127 8.57 -12.68 2.31
CA VAL A 127 7.99 -13.26 3.53
C VAL A 127 8.59 -14.63 3.86
N GLN A 128 8.86 -15.45 2.86
CA GLN A 128 9.34 -16.81 3.06
C GLN A 128 10.84 -16.90 3.39
N ARG A 129 11.66 -16.00 2.86
CA ARG A 129 13.12 -16.06 2.98
C ARG A 129 13.84 -14.71 2.95
N GLY A 130 13.10 -13.60 2.93
CA GLY A 130 13.63 -12.24 2.85
C GLY A 130 13.42 -11.46 4.16
N LEU A 131 13.30 -10.13 4.03
CA LEU A 131 13.18 -9.20 5.16
C LEU A 131 11.87 -9.35 5.97
N GLY A 132 10.88 -10.06 5.46
CA GLY A 132 9.64 -10.41 6.15
C GLY A 132 9.68 -11.78 6.84
N TYR A 133 10.76 -12.54 6.66
CA TYR A 133 10.89 -13.88 7.25
C TYR A 133 10.81 -13.83 8.78
N GLY A 134 10.08 -14.79 9.36
CA GLY A 134 9.87 -14.88 10.81
C GLY A 134 8.81 -13.92 11.38
N TYR A 135 8.27 -12.99 10.59
CA TYR A 135 7.20 -12.08 11.02
C TYR A 135 5.83 -12.51 10.49
N MET A 136 5.75 -12.76 9.18
CA MET A 136 4.50 -13.09 8.51
C MET A 136 4.54 -14.54 8.02
N GLY A 137 3.45 -15.27 8.11
CA GLY A 137 3.29 -16.48 7.33
C GLY A 137 3.51 -17.81 8.02
N TYR A 138 3.67 -17.87 9.33
CA TYR A 138 3.72 -19.18 9.99
C TYR A 138 2.40 -19.97 9.84
N TYR A 139 1.27 -19.25 9.82
CA TYR A 139 -0.09 -19.85 9.67
C TYR A 139 -0.75 -19.57 8.32
N THR A 140 -0.24 -18.58 7.59
CA THR A 140 -0.84 -18.16 6.33
C THR A 140 0.27 -17.94 5.33
N ASN A 141 0.26 -18.63 4.22
CA ASN A 141 1.18 -18.44 3.10
C ASN A 141 1.08 -16.99 2.57
N SER A 142 1.64 -16.03 3.30
CA SER A 142 1.51 -14.61 3.01
C SER A 142 2.55 -14.12 2.01
N ALA A 143 2.27 -13.01 1.36
CA ALA A 143 3.17 -12.28 0.48
C ALA A 143 3.20 -10.81 0.90
N GLY A 144 4.32 -10.11 0.72
CA GLY A 144 4.42 -8.71 1.08
C GLY A 144 5.75 -8.07 0.72
N LYS A 145 5.86 -6.77 1.01
CA LYS A 145 7.05 -5.97 0.78
C LYS A 145 7.27 -4.98 1.92
N THR A 146 8.48 -4.94 2.43
CA THR A 146 8.92 -3.91 3.38
C THR A 146 9.32 -2.65 2.62
N GLY A 147 9.10 -1.49 3.24
CA GLY A 147 9.59 -0.20 2.77
C GLY A 147 10.30 0.54 3.90
N THR A 148 11.36 1.22 3.53
CA THR A 148 12.08 2.16 4.39
C THR A 148 12.39 3.37 3.54
N SER A 149 11.86 4.53 3.92
CA SER A 149 12.09 5.78 3.20
C SER A 149 12.62 6.84 4.13
N GLN A 150 13.46 7.72 3.61
CA GLN A 150 13.85 8.93 4.30
C GLN A 150 12.65 9.86 4.45
N SER A 151 12.54 10.46 5.61
CA SER A 151 11.59 11.51 5.96
C SER A 151 12.32 12.64 6.63
N PHE A 152 11.69 13.79 6.74
CA PHE A 152 12.27 14.96 7.37
C PHE A 152 11.19 15.63 8.20
N ILE A 153 11.52 16.00 9.44
CA ILE A 153 10.62 16.69 10.35
C ILE A 153 11.20 18.03 10.79
N ASP A 154 10.32 18.91 11.17
CA ASP A 154 10.61 20.16 11.85
C ASP A 154 10.45 19.90 13.35
N THR A 155 11.54 19.98 14.11
CA THR A 155 11.54 19.64 15.54
C THR A 155 11.36 20.88 16.43
N ASP A 156 11.63 22.09 15.94
CA ASP A 156 11.53 23.32 16.71
C ASP A 156 10.33 24.20 16.33
N GLY A 157 9.60 23.84 15.27
CA GLY A 157 8.36 24.51 14.86
C GLY A 157 8.57 25.79 14.05
N ASP A 158 9.76 25.99 13.47
CA ASP A 158 10.07 27.16 12.65
C ASP A 158 9.58 27.01 11.19
N ASN A 159 8.89 25.94 10.86
CA ASN A 159 8.42 25.51 9.54
C ASN A 159 9.54 25.17 8.55
N LYS A 160 10.72 24.84 9.04
CA LYS A 160 11.81 24.28 8.25
C LYS A 160 12.16 22.89 8.79
N VAL A 161 12.34 21.96 7.87
CA VAL A 161 12.80 20.63 8.24
C VAL A 161 14.28 20.69 8.70
N ASP A 162 14.54 20.15 9.88
CA ASP A 162 15.86 20.19 10.53
C ASP A 162 16.39 18.79 10.88
N THR A 163 15.52 17.79 10.93
CA THR A 163 15.89 16.46 11.37
C THR A 163 15.50 15.42 10.35
N GLU A 164 16.47 14.62 9.90
CA GLU A 164 16.23 13.45 9.06
C GLU A 164 15.71 12.31 9.91
N THR A 165 14.63 11.68 9.44
CA THR A 165 13.99 10.53 10.08
C THR A 165 13.76 9.40 9.07
N ILE A 166 13.20 8.30 9.54
CA ILE A 166 12.86 7.16 8.70
C ILE A 166 11.38 6.82 8.86
N THR A 167 10.69 6.74 7.74
CA THR A 167 9.35 6.12 7.65
C THR A 167 9.50 4.65 7.31
N SER A 168 8.94 3.79 8.16
CA SER A 168 8.86 2.34 7.91
C SER A 168 7.48 1.97 7.38
N SER A 169 7.43 1.10 6.39
CA SER A 169 6.17 0.61 5.82
C SER A 169 6.22 -0.89 5.56
N PHE A 170 5.04 -1.50 5.56
CA PHE A 170 4.82 -2.85 5.09
C PHE A 170 3.50 -2.90 4.32
N VAL A 171 3.52 -3.52 3.15
CA VAL A 171 2.33 -3.86 2.37
C VAL A 171 2.31 -5.36 2.12
N GLY A 172 1.13 -5.99 2.20
CA GLY A 172 1.05 -7.43 1.98
C GLY A 172 -0.36 -7.93 1.76
N TYR A 173 -0.47 -9.20 1.44
CA TYR A 173 -1.74 -9.93 1.29
C TYR A 173 -1.58 -11.39 1.71
N SER A 174 -2.68 -12.00 2.05
CA SER A 174 -2.69 -13.38 2.56
C SER A 174 -4.01 -14.09 2.23
N PRO A 175 -3.96 -15.42 1.90
CA PRO A 175 -2.81 -16.20 1.45
C PRO A 175 -2.22 -15.68 0.13
N SER A 176 -0.99 -16.08 -0.21
CA SER A 176 -0.31 -15.59 -1.42
C SER A 176 -0.89 -16.16 -2.72
N ASP A 177 -1.45 -17.36 -2.66
CA ASP A 177 -2.05 -18.10 -3.77
C ASP A 177 -3.53 -17.77 -3.99
N ASN A 178 -4.29 -17.54 -2.90
CA ASN A 178 -5.70 -17.17 -2.93
C ASN A 178 -5.98 -16.02 -1.94
N PRO A 179 -5.63 -14.78 -2.28
CA PRO A 179 -5.72 -13.63 -1.37
C PRO A 179 -7.13 -13.38 -0.84
N ARG A 180 -7.29 -13.37 0.48
CA ARG A 180 -8.54 -13.07 1.19
C ARG A 180 -8.50 -11.74 1.93
N MET A 181 -7.30 -11.26 2.26
CA MET A 181 -7.10 -9.95 2.84
C MET A 181 -5.81 -9.29 2.33
N SER A 182 -5.76 -8.00 2.36
CA SER A 182 -4.54 -7.21 2.22
C SER A 182 -4.32 -6.34 3.45
N ILE A 183 -3.08 -5.93 3.65
CA ILE A 183 -2.70 -5.09 4.77
C ILE A 183 -1.68 -4.04 4.33
N VAL A 184 -1.83 -2.84 4.86
CA VAL A 184 -0.86 -1.75 4.76
C VAL A 184 -0.63 -1.19 6.14
N VAL A 185 0.61 -1.16 6.58
CA VAL A 185 1.03 -0.52 7.83
C VAL A 185 2.14 0.47 7.50
N VAL A 186 1.93 1.71 7.88
CA VAL A 186 2.91 2.79 7.74
C VAL A 186 3.17 3.39 9.11
N SER A 187 4.42 3.51 9.47
CA SER A 187 4.87 4.19 10.70
C SER A 187 5.80 5.32 10.25
N PRO A 188 5.27 6.54 10.12
CA PRO A 188 6.10 7.69 9.77
C PRO A 188 7.03 8.03 10.94
N ASP A 189 8.18 8.56 10.61
CA ASP A 189 9.17 9.13 11.55
C ASP A 189 9.54 8.21 12.73
N VAL A 190 9.60 6.90 12.46
CA VAL A 190 9.73 5.84 13.48
C VAL A 190 11.18 5.63 13.94
N GLY A 191 12.14 6.26 13.32
CA GLY A 191 13.55 6.14 13.64
C GLY A 191 14.40 7.23 13.01
N ILE A 192 15.66 7.25 13.38
CA ILE A 192 16.70 8.08 12.77
C ILE A 192 17.61 7.22 11.90
N PRO A 193 18.27 7.78 10.87
CA PRO A 193 19.23 7.04 10.06
C PRO A 193 20.28 6.31 10.90
N ASP A 194 20.75 5.18 10.40
CA ASP A 194 21.78 4.33 11.02
C ASP A 194 21.44 3.70 12.39
N VAL A 195 20.23 3.91 12.91
CA VAL A 195 19.75 3.21 14.11
C VAL A 195 18.95 1.97 13.71
N ALA A 196 19.24 0.83 14.34
CA ALA A 196 18.57 -0.43 14.10
C ALA A 196 17.05 -0.30 14.31
N GLN A 197 16.27 -0.59 13.26
CA GLN A 197 14.82 -0.46 13.31
C GLN A 197 14.16 -1.68 13.93
N SER A 198 13.12 -1.44 14.71
CA SER A 198 12.46 -2.47 15.53
C SER A 198 11.60 -3.48 14.72
N GLY A 199 11.46 -3.30 13.40
CA GLY A 199 10.56 -4.11 12.58
C GLY A 199 9.07 -3.94 12.95
N VAL A 200 8.71 -2.79 13.49
CA VAL A 200 7.39 -2.49 14.05
C VAL A 200 6.25 -2.78 13.06
N THR A 201 6.38 -2.31 11.82
CA THR A 201 5.35 -2.49 10.79
C THR A 201 5.13 -3.96 10.43
N LYS A 202 6.21 -4.75 10.40
CA LYS A 202 6.15 -6.20 10.16
C LYS A 202 5.45 -6.93 11.30
N ARG A 203 5.77 -6.58 12.56
CA ARG A 203 5.13 -7.20 13.75
C ARG A 203 3.66 -6.88 13.85
N ILE A 204 3.28 -5.62 13.64
CA ILE A 204 1.87 -5.21 13.63
C ILE A 204 1.12 -5.94 12.51
N SER A 205 1.68 -5.98 11.29
CA SER A 205 1.08 -6.69 10.17
C SER A 205 0.87 -8.17 10.45
N ALA A 206 1.87 -8.84 11.03
CA ALA A 206 1.78 -10.25 11.36
C ALA A 206 0.67 -10.54 12.40
N GLN A 207 0.57 -9.71 13.45
CA GLN A 207 -0.45 -9.87 14.47
C GLN A 207 -1.86 -9.68 13.90
N ILE A 208 -2.06 -8.66 13.04
CA ILE A 208 -3.36 -8.41 12.41
C ILE A 208 -3.73 -9.55 11.47
N VAL A 209 -2.82 -10.01 10.62
CA VAL A 209 -3.07 -11.12 9.69
C VAL A 209 -3.43 -12.40 10.45
N ASN A 210 -2.65 -12.75 11.46
CA ASN A 210 -2.92 -13.93 12.28
C ASN A 210 -4.29 -13.84 12.96
N LYS A 211 -4.61 -12.68 13.56
CA LYS A 211 -5.90 -12.48 14.23
C LYS A 211 -7.08 -12.52 13.26
N TYR A 212 -6.91 -11.96 12.06
CA TYR A 212 -7.94 -12.03 11.03
C TYR A 212 -8.29 -13.50 10.69
N PHE A 213 -7.29 -14.34 10.45
CA PHE A 213 -7.52 -15.75 10.11
C PHE A 213 -8.01 -16.57 11.29
N GLU A 214 -7.61 -16.26 12.52
CA GLU A 214 -8.15 -16.87 13.74
C GLU A 214 -9.67 -16.61 13.88
N LEU A 215 -10.11 -15.37 13.58
CA LEU A 215 -11.52 -14.98 13.71
C LEU A 215 -12.41 -15.41 12.53
N ASN A 216 -11.83 -15.81 11.40
CA ASN A 216 -12.55 -16.11 10.16
C ASN A 216 -12.26 -17.54 9.64
N GLN A 217 -12.03 -18.47 10.57
CA GLN A 217 -11.91 -19.92 10.30
C GLN A 217 -13.26 -20.52 9.92
#